data_a067784b33715ef45cbea859881c4396
#
_entry.id   a067784b33715ef45cbea859881c4396
#
_cell.length_a   1.000
_cell.length_b   1.000
_cell.length_c   1.000
_cell.angle_alpha   90.00
_cell.angle_beta   90.00
_cell.angle_gamma   90.00
#
_symmetry.space_group_name_H-M   'P 1'
#
loop_
_entity.id
_entity.type
_entity.pdbx_description
1 polymer ?
#
loop_
_entity_poly.entity_id
_entity_poly.type
_entity_poly.pdbx_seq_one_letter_code
_entity_poly.pdbx_strand_id
1 'polypeptide(L)'
;MTERYDILNIIEKELLQKKELFGELQQGSPESPSITMESVHHFFKNVSGKPLIRPAWYYDTAQQGEGIADVTTHLIDLVQWQCFSDETIRYQSDVKVTNATHWPTSITLPEFSQSTQIDSFPPFLDKYVKNNILEVLANGTLNFTIKGIHIGIKVIWNYAPPTNGGDTFTS
;
A
#
# COMPACT_ATOMS: atom_id res chain seq x y z
N MET A 1 -7.79 6.24 11.46
CA MET A 1 -7.67 5.64 10.12
C MET A 1 -9.04 5.22 9.63
N THR A 2 -9.39 5.57 8.39
CA THR A 2 -10.75 5.33 7.82
C THR A 2 -11.04 3.85 7.63
N GLU A 3 -10.05 3.05 7.30
CA GLU A 3 -10.14 1.60 7.07
C GLU A 3 -10.69 0.84 8.28
N ARG A 4 -10.51 1.35 9.49
CA ARG A 4 -11.09 0.76 10.71
C ARG A 4 -12.62 0.83 10.75
N TYR A 5 -13.26 1.65 9.90
CA TYR A 5 -14.71 1.76 9.78
C TYR A 5 -15.29 0.93 8.63
N ASP A 6 -14.43 0.29 7.83
CA ASP A 6 -14.89 -0.66 6.83
C ASP A 6 -15.45 -1.91 7.52
N ILE A 7 -16.65 -2.33 7.09
CA ILE A 7 -17.37 -3.43 7.73
C ILE A 7 -16.60 -4.76 7.62
N LEU A 8 -15.86 -4.97 6.52
CA LEU A 8 -15.08 -6.18 6.33
C LEU A 8 -13.91 -6.23 7.32
N ASN A 9 -13.20 -5.11 7.50
CA ASN A 9 -12.11 -5.01 8.48
C ASN A 9 -12.61 -5.18 9.92
N ILE A 10 -13.82 -4.70 10.23
CA ILE A 10 -14.44 -4.91 11.55
C ILE A 10 -14.74 -6.39 11.76
N ILE A 11 -15.37 -7.06 10.77
CA ILE A 11 -15.69 -8.48 10.84
C ILE A 11 -14.41 -9.32 10.98
N GLU A 12 -13.39 -9.02 10.17
CA GLU A 12 -12.09 -9.70 10.24
C GLU A 12 -11.49 -9.60 11.64
N LYS A 13 -11.44 -8.39 12.21
CA LYS A 13 -10.98 -8.18 13.58
C LYS A 13 -11.73 -9.04 14.60
N GLU A 14 -13.06 -9.03 14.54
CA GLU A 14 -13.90 -9.81 15.46
C GLU A 14 -13.68 -11.33 15.28
N LEU A 15 -13.44 -11.79 14.06
CA LEU A 15 -13.13 -13.19 13.77
C LEU A 15 -11.76 -13.59 14.31
N LEU A 16 -10.73 -12.78 14.11
CA LEU A 16 -9.37 -13.03 14.59
C LEU A 16 -9.30 -13.12 16.12
N GLN A 17 -10.24 -12.50 16.85
CA GLN A 17 -10.34 -12.63 18.31
C GLN A 17 -10.95 -13.98 18.76
N LYS A 18 -11.48 -14.79 17.85
CA LYS A 18 -12.09 -16.10 18.16
C LYS A 18 -11.03 -17.19 18.13
N LYS A 19 -10.33 -17.36 19.24
CA LYS A 19 -9.23 -18.34 19.37
C LYS A 19 -9.70 -19.78 19.14
N GLU A 20 -10.94 -20.08 19.43
CA GLU A 20 -11.57 -21.37 19.16
C GLU A 20 -11.71 -21.70 17.67
N LEU A 21 -11.68 -20.68 16.78
CA LEU A 21 -11.73 -20.83 15.33
C LEU A 21 -10.35 -20.79 14.68
N PHE A 22 -9.53 -19.84 15.08
CA PHE A 22 -8.25 -19.54 14.40
C PHE A 22 -7.00 -19.93 15.24
N GLY A 23 -7.20 -20.30 16.50
CA GLY A 23 -6.09 -20.61 17.40
C GLY A 23 -5.35 -19.35 17.90
N GLU A 24 -4.10 -19.56 18.29
CA GLU A 24 -3.20 -18.49 18.71
C GLU A 24 -2.37 -17.99 17.53
N LEU A 25 -2.12 -16.68 17.49
CA LEU A 25 -1.24 -16.07 16.50
C LEU A 25 0.18 -16.66 16.61
N GLN A 26 0.63 -17.28 15.53
CA GLN A 26 1.95 -17.93 15.48
C GLN A 26 3.04 -16.91 15.20
N GLN A 27 4.29 -17.26 15.50
CA GLN A 27 5.42 -16.38 15.27
C GLN A 27 5.69 -16.17 13.76
N GLY A 28 5.57 -17.23 12.96
CA GLY A 28 5.96 -17.22 11.55
C GLY A 28 7.48 -17.14 11.34
N SER A 29 7.89 -16.85 10.10
CA SER A 29 9.28 -16.62 9.74
C SER A 29 9.39 -15.50 8.69
N PRO A 30 10.60 -15.01 8.35
CA PRO A 30 10.76 -14.04 7.27
C PRO A 30 10.24 -14.55 5.92
N GLU A 31 10.38 -15.85 5.64
CA GLU A 31 9.95 -16.50 4.39
C GLU A 31 8.47 -16.88 4.40
N SER A 32 7.88 -17.03 5.59
CA SER A 32 6.47 -17.35 5.81
C SER A 32 5.93 -16.53 6.98
N PRO A 33 5.66 -15.24 6.76
CA PRO A 33 5.09 -14.38 7.79
C PRO A 33 3.72 -14.89 8.28
N SER A 34 3.43 -14.70 9.56
CA SER A 34 2.13 -15.07 10.14
C SER A 34 1.01 -14.12 9.72
N ILE A 35 1.38 -12.88 9.42
CA ILE A 35 0.44 -11.85 8.95
C ILE A 35 0.95 -11.35 7.62
N THR A 36 0.09 -11.37 6.61
CA THR A 36 0.38 -10.81 5.30
C THR A 36 -0.72 -9.86 4.88
N MET A 37 -0.34 -8.74 4.26
CA MET A 37 -1.28 -7.82 3.65
C MET A 37 -0.76 -7.34 2.31
N GLU A 38 -1.62 -7.32 1.31
CA GLU A 38 -1.32 -6.74 0.00
C GLU A 38 -2.40 -5.73 -0.37
N SER A 39 -1.96 -4.58 -0.89
CA SER A 39 -2.87 -3.59 -1.46
C SER A 39 -2.41 -3.22 -2.86
N VAL A 40 -3.33 -3.27 -3.82
CA VAL A 40 -3.08 -2.92 -5.22
C VAL A 40 -3.88 -1.68 -5.57
N HIS A 41 -3.16 -0.64 -5.96
CA HIS A 41 -3.69 0.67 -6.34
C HIS A 41 -3.46 0.97 -7.81
N HIS A 42 -4.14 2.01 -8.31
CA HIS A 42 -4.03 2.42 -9.70
C HIS A 42 -3.92 3.94 -9.82
N PHE A 43 -2.98 4.39 -10.67
CA PHE A 43 -2.84 5.81 -10.99
C PHE A 43 -4.07 6.32 -11.75
N PHE A 44 -4.58 5.53 -12.67
CA PHE A 44 -5.78 5.82 -13.44
C PHE A 44 -6.85 4.76 -13.20
N LYS A 45 -8.04 5.19 -12.79
CA LYS A 45 -9.21 4.34 -12.56
C LYS A 45 -10.49 5.15 -12.65
N ASN A 46 -11.63 4.47 -12.79
CA ASN A 46 -12.93 5.11 -12.66
C ASN A 46 -13.40 5.10 -11.20
N VAL A 47 -13.92 6.23 -10.75
CA VAL A 47 -14.56 6.38 -9.45
C VAL A 47 -15.97 6.88 -9.68
N SER A 48 -16.96 6.13 -9.21
CA SER A 48 -18.39 6.44 -9.44
C SER A 48 -18.74 6.66 -10.92
N GLY A 49 -18.15 5.84 -11.81
CA GLY A 49 -18.39 5.88 -13.25
C GLY A 49 -17.68 7.00 -14.02
N LYS A 50 -16.81 7.76 -13.37
CA LYS A 50 -16.01 8.84 -14.00
C LYS A 50 -14.52 8.60 -13.86
N PRO A 51 -13.71 8.94 -14.88
CA PRO A 51 -12.26 8.90 -14.76
C PRO A 51 -11.77 9.79 -13.61
N LEU A 52 -10.90 9.24 -12.77
CA LEU A 52 -10.21 10.01 -11.74
C LEU A 52 -9.07 10.80 -12.40
N ILE A 53 -9.22 12.12 -12.46
CA ILE A 53 -8.16 13.00 -12.96
C ILE A 53 -7.26 13.41 -11.79
N ARG A 54 -5.97 13.12 -11.92
CA ARG A 54 -4.98 13.45 -10.91
C ARG A 54 -4.25 14.75 -11.24
N PRO A 55 -3.94 15.58 -10.26
CA PRO A 55 -3.05 16.71 -10.48
C PRO A 55 -1.62 16.20 -10.77
N ALA A 56 -0.87 16.92 -11.61
CA ALA A 56 0.48 16.47 -11.99
C ALA A 56 1.44 16.29 -10.81
N TRP A 57 1.31 17.06 -9.74
CA TRP A 57 2.13 16.93 -8.53
C TRP A 57 1.97 15.58 -7.82
N TYR A 58 0.87 14.87 -8.07
CA TYR A 58 0.64 13.53 -7.52
C TYR A 58 1.72 12.51 -7.96
N TYR A 59 2.35 12.76 -9.10
CA TYR A 59 3.44 11.95 -9.65
C TYR A 59 4.83 12.35 -9.13
N ASP A 60 4.93 13.45 -8.38
CA ASP A 60 6.18 13.91 -7.77
C ASP A 60 6.32 13.34 -6.36
N THR A 61 7.17 12.33 -6.20
CA THR A 61 7.40 11.69 -4.89
C THR A 61 7.98 12.63 -3.83
N ALA A 62 8.55 13.78 -4.25
CA ALA A 62 8.99 14.82 -3.30
C ALA A 62 7.81 15.62 -2.72
N GLN A 63 6.66 15.65 -3.40
CA GLN A 63 5.45 16.33 -2.95
C GLN A 63 4.43 15.36 -2.35
N GLN A 64 4.13 14.27 -3.06
CA GLN A 64 3.14 13.26 -2.65
C GLN A 64 3.70 12.26 -1.62
N GLY A 65 5.01 12.00 -1.67
CA GLY A 65 5.61 10.82 -1.05
C GLY A 65 5.62 9.63 -2.00
N GLU A 66 6.33 8.59 -1.63
CA GLU A 66 6.29 7.32 -2.35
C GLU A 66 4.98 6.58 -2.05
N GLY A 67 4.40 5.92 -3.05
CA GLY A 67 3.13 5.22 -2.90
C GLY A 67 3.16 4.13 -1.84
N ILE A 68 4.31 3.46 -1.65
CA ILE A 68 4.48 2.52 -0.54
C ILE A 68 4.31 3.21 0.81
N ALA A 69 4.87 4.39 1.01
CA ALA A 69 4.76 5.09 2.29
C ALA A 69 3.34 5.56 2.56
N ASP A 70 2.63 6.03 1.53
CA ASP A 70 1.23 6.46 1.63
C ASP A 70 0.31 5.31 2.09
N VAL A 71 0.38 4.15 1.44
CA VAL A 71 -0.52 3.02 1.68
C VAL A 71 -0.11 2.17 2.88
N THR A 72 1.20 1.93 3.07
CA THR A 72 1.70 1.05 4.14
C THR A 72 1.26 1.53 5.54
N THR A 73 1.11 2.83 5.74
CA THR A 73 0.62 3.40 7.01
C THR A 73 -0.76 2.86 7.38
N HIS A 74 -1.65 2.67 6.41
CA HIS A 74 -2.97 2.09 6.61
C HIS A 74 -2.88 0.61 6.96
N LEU A 75 -2.02 -0.14 6.26
CA LEU A 75 -1.86 -1.58 6.48
C LEU A 75 -1.23 -1.88 7.86
N ILE A 76 -0.21 -1.12 8.25
CA ILE A 76 0.39 -1.23 9.59
C ILE A 76 -0.66 -0.92 10.68
N ASP A 77 -1.49 0.09 10.46
CA ASP A 77 -2.55 0.45 11.41
C ASP A 77 -3.57 -0.69 11.55
N LEU A 78 -3.97 -1.33 10.44
CA LEU A 78 -4.87 -2.48 10.47
C LEU A 78 -4.25 -3.68 11.21
N VAL A 79 -3.00 -4.04 10.90
CA VAL A 79 -2.29 -5.11 11.62
C VAL A 79 -2.32 -4.87 13.13
N GLN A 80 -1.96 -3.66 13.58
CA GLN A 80 -1.94 -3.35 15.00
C GLN A 80 -3.33 -3.42 15.63
N TRP A 81 -4.32 -2.89 14.94
CA TRP A 81 -5.70 -2.82 15.43
C TRP A 81 -6.41 -4.17 15.44
N GLN A 82 -6.14 -5.02 14.45
CA GLN A 82 -6.78 -6.35 14.33
C GLN A 82 -6.09 -7.40 15.20
N CYS A 83 -4.75 -7.46 15.14
CA CYS A 83 -4.00 -8.57 15.72
C CYS A 83 -3.43 -8.27 17.12
N PHE A 84 -3.29 -6.99 17.50
CA PHE A 84 -2.68 -6.56 18.78
C PHE A 84 -3.57 -5.58 19.54
N SER A 85 -4.90 -5.68 19.42
CA SER A 85 -5.86 -4.70 19.93
C SER A 85 -5.79 -4.47 21.44
N ASP A 86 -5.43 -5.50 22.21
CA ASP A 86 -5.38 -5.48 23.68
C ASP A 86 -3.96 -5.27 24.22
N GLU A 87 -3.01 -4.93 23.34
CA GLU A 87 -1.62 -4.82 23.67
C GLU A 87 -1.06 -3.41 23.46
N THR A 88 -0.21 -2.98 24.39
CA THR A 88 0.63 -1.80 24.17
C THR A 88 1.85 -2.20 23.35
N ILE A 89 2.05 -1.53 22.20
CA ILE A 89 3.22 -1.70 21.34
C ILE A 89 4.16 -0.52 21.56
N ARG A 90 5.40 -0.81 21.98
CA ARG A 90 6.49 0.17 22.08
C ARG A 90 7.38 0.01 20.87
N TYR A 91 7.34 0.97 19.94
CA TYR A 91 8.03 0.82 18.64
C TYR A 91 9.55 0.61 18.79
N GLN A 92 10.19 1.20 19.83
CA GLN A 92 11.64 1.06 20.04
C GLN A 92 12.07 -0.35 20.43
N SER A 93 11.22 -1.11 21.16
CA SER A 93 11.54 -2.44 21.68
C SER A 93 10.80 -3.57 20.97
N ASP A 94 9.57 -3.31 20.54
CA ASP A 94 8.65 -4.36 20.11
C ASP A 94 8.60 -4.48 18.57
N VAL A 95 9.04 -3.44 17.84
CA VAL A 95 9.02 -3.42 16.38
C VAL A 95 10.44 -3.49 15.82
N LYS A 96 10.66 -4.41 14.86
CA LYS A 96 11.94 -4.53 14.16
C LYS A 96 11.70 -4.71 12.66
N VAL A 97 12.15 -3.76 11.88
CA VAL A 97 12.16 -3.90 10.39
C VAL A 97 13.26 -4.87 10.02
N THR A 98 12.93 -5.89 9.24
CA THR A 98 13.87 -6.93 8.78
C THR A 98 14.29 -6.74 7.33
N ASN A 99 13.36 -6.28 6.48
CA ASN A 99 13.65 -5.98 5.08
C ASN A 99 12.65 -4.95 4.54
N ALA A 100 13.10 -4.08 3.65
CA ALA A 100 12.24 -3.18 2.90
C ALA A 100 12.81 -3.00 1.48
N THR A 101 11.93 -3.03 0.49
CA THR A 101 12.29 -2.78 -0.91
C THR A 101 11.27 -1.84 -1.54
N HIS A 102 11.69 -1.08 -2.54
CA HIS A 102 10.80 -0.26 -3.35
C HIS A 102 11.22 -0.29 -4.82
N TRP A 103 10.26 -0.05 -5.72
CA TRP A 103 10.50 0.04 -7.15
C TRP A 103 9.47 0.94 -7.82
N PRO A 104 9.81 1.52 -9.00
CA PRO A 104 8.91 2.44 -9.68
C PRO A 104 7.81 1.71 -10.45
N THR A 105 6.77 2.47 -10.76
CA THR A 105 5.84 2.22 -11.86
C THR A 105 6.22 3.13 -13.01
N SER A 106 6.40 2.55 -14.19
CA SER A 106 6.72 3.27 -15.42
C SER A 106 5.45 3.82 -16.03
N ILE A 107 5.39 5.13 -16.23
CA ILE A 107 4.25 5.86 -16.80
C ILE A 107 4.69 6.50 -18.12
N THR A 108 4.07 6.12 -19.21
CA THR A 108 4.31 6.75 -20.52
C THR A 108 3.65 8.12 -20.62
N LEU A 109 4.09 8.97 -21.54
CA LEU A 109 3.46 10.28 -21.74
C LEU A 109 1.97 10.19 -22.11
N PRO A 110 1.50 9.27 -22.96
CA PRO A 110 0.06 9.09 -23.18
C PRO A 110 -0.72 8.70 -21.93
N GLU A 111 -0.19 7.85 -21.07
CA GLU A 111 -0.79 7.47 -19.78
C GLU A 111 -0.83 8.65 -18.81
N PHE A 112 0.27 9.42 -18.73
CA PHE A 112 0.31 10.64 -17.93
C PHE A 112 -0.76 11.64 -18.42
N SER A 113 -0.83 11.90 -19.73
CA SER A 113 -1.81 12.80 -20.32
C SER A 113 -3.24 12.33 -20.07
N GLN A 114 -3.50 11.03 -20.18
CA GLN A 114 -4.84 10.46 -19.90
C GLN A 114 -5.24 10.69 -18.43
N SER A 115 -4.32 10.52 -17.50
CA SER A 115 -4.61 10.60 -16.07
C SER A 115 -4.60 12.01 -15.50
N THR A 116 -3.90 12.96 -16.16
CA THR A 116 -3.76 14.34 -15.68
C THR A 116 -4.42 15.39 -16.55
N GLN A 117 -4.71 15.06 -17.81
CA GLN A 117 -5.14 15.99 -18.87
C GLN A 117 -4.06 17.04 -19.22
N ILE A 118 -2.78 16.69 -19.07
CA ILE A 118 -1.62 17.54 -19.41
C ILE A 118 -0.78 16.80 -20.45
N ASP A 119 -0.44 17.46 -21.55
CA ASP A 119 0.17 16.86 -22.74
C ASP A 119 1.72 16.77 -22.68
N SER A 120 2.33 17.18 -21.58
CA SER A 120 3.78 17.09 -21.37
C SER A 120 4.11 16.89 -19.91
N PHE A 121 5.25 16.28 -19.61
CA PHE A 121 5.73 16.23 -18.24
C PHE A 121 6.14 17.63 -17.78
N PRO A 122 5.60 18.14 -16.66
CA PRO A 122 6.04 19.40 -16.09
C PRO A 122 7.52 19.36 -15.65
N PRO A 123 8.26 20.47 -15.70
CA PRO A 123 9.71 20.49 -15.40
C PRO A 123 10.10 19.93 -14.03
N PHE A 124 9.23 20.01 -13.03
CA PHE A 124 9.50 19.44 -11.70
C PHE A 124 9.57 17.91 -11.69
N LEU A 125 9.06 17.23 -12.76
CA LEU A 125 9.13 15.78 -12.95
C LEU A 125 10.34 15.33 -13.75
N ASP A 126 11.10 16.24 -14.41
CA ASP A 126 12.23 15.90 -15.31
C ASP A 126 13.23 14.94 -14.65
N LYS A 127 13.48 15.11 -13.35
CA LYS A 127 14.40 14.25 -12.58
C LYS A 127 13.98 12.77 -12.51
N TYR A 128 12.71 12.48 -12.77
CA TYR A 128 12.16 11.12 -12.78
C TYR A 128 11.92 10.59 -14.19
N VAL A 129 12.07 11.41 -15.22
CA VAL A 129 11.85 11.00 -16.62
C VAL A 129 13.12 10.39 -17.20
N LYS A 130 13.03 9.18 -17.72
CA LYS A 130 14.09 8.47 -18.41
C LYS A 130 13.55 7.92 -19.74
N ASN A 131 14.19 8.25 -20.85
CA ASN A 131 13.76 7.79 -22.18
C ASN A 131 12.25 8.03 -22.48
N ASN A 132 11.75 9.22 -22.13
CA ASN A 132 10.33 9.62 -22.24
C ASN A 132 9.36 8.77 -21.40
N ILE A 133 9.84 8.09 -20.37
CA ILE A 133 9.04 7.35 -19.39
C ILE A 133 9.24 7.98 -18.02
N LEU A 134 8.16 8.26 -17.33
CA LEU A 134 8.18 8.76 -15.96
C LEU A 134 8.22 7.57 -15.00
N GLU A 135 9.29 7.47 -14.22
CA GLU A 135 9.49 6.43 -13.21
C GLU A 135 9.03 6.94 -11.83
N VAL A 136 7.85 6.49 -11.40
CA VAL A 136 7.26 6.91 -10.11
C VAL A 136 7.49 5.85 -9.06
N LEU A 137 8.30 6.14 -8.04
CA LEU A 137 8.50 5.23 -6.90
C LEU A 137 7.18 5.09 -6.12
N ALA A 138 6.51 3.95 -6.31
CA ALA A 138 5.16 3.73 -5.78
C ALA A 138 4.99 2.35 -5.15
N ASN A 139 5.75 1.38 -5.61
CA ASN A 139 5.63 -0.01 -5.18
C ASN A 139 6.63 -0.35 -4.08
N GLY A 140 6.34 -1.37 -3.28
CA GLY A 140 7.33 -1.91 -2.36
C GLY A 140 6.83 -3.05 -1.50
N THR A 141 7.78 -3.60 -0.77
CA THR A 141 7.53 -4.57 0.30
C THR A 141 8.14 -4.08 1.61
N LEU A 142 7.49 -4.39 2.70
CA LEU A 142 7.99 -4.16 4.05
C LEU A 142 7.81 -5.42 4.87
N ASN A 143 8.91 -6.00 5.35
CA ASN A 143 8.91 -7.12 6.28
C ASN A 143 9.42 -6.63 7.64
N PHE A 144 8.67 -6.93 8.68
CA PHE A 144 8.99 -6.51 10.05
C PHE A 144 8.42 -7.48 11.07
N THR A 145 8.79 -7.30 12.32
CA THR A 145 8.16 -8.03 13.43
C THR A 145 7.53 -7.06 14.42
N ILE A 146 6.42 -7.49 15.03
CA ILE A 146 5.87 -6.90 16.25
C ILE A 146 5.91 -7.98 17.32
N LYS A 147 6.64 -7.73 18.42
CA LYS A 147 6.83 -8.70 19.52
C LYS A 147 7.26 -10.10 19.04
N GLY A 148 8.07 -10.14 17.99
CA GLY A 148 8.57 -11.37 17.38
C GLY A 148 7.66 -12.02 16.36
N ILE A 149 6.42 -11.58 16.18
CA ILE A 149 5.50 -12.06 15.13
C ILE A 149 5.93 -11.45 13.80
N HIS A 150 6.17 -12.28 12.79
CA HIS A 150 6.58 -11.86 11.46
C HIS A 150 5.40 -11.37 10.61
N ILE A 151 5.57 -10.21 10.01
CA ILE A 151 4.57 -9.51 9.21
C ILE A 151 5.19 -9.14 7.86
N GLY A 152 4.47 -9.42 6.77
CA GLY A 152 4.81 -9.04 5.41
C GLY A 152 3.75 -8.13 4.81
N ILE A 153 4.15 -6.95 4.36
CA ILE A 153 3.27 -6.00 3.66
C ILE A 153 3.78 -5.78 2.26
N LYS A 154 2.87 -5.75 1.28
CA LYS A 154 3.18 -5.46 -0.10
C LYS A 154 2.21 -4.42 -0.65
N VAL A 155 2.75 -3.42 -1.32
CA VAL A 155 1.98 -2.35 -1.98
C VAL A 155 2.36 -2.31 -3.44
N ILE A 156 1.37 -2.37 -4.31
CA ILE A 156 1.51 -2.30 -5.75
C ILE A 156 0.71 -1.13 -6.28
N TRP A 157 1.33 -0.35 -7.14
CA TRP A 157 0.67 0.69 -7.92
C TRP A 157 0.84 0.37 -9.41
N ASN A 158 -0.23 -0.03 -10.06
CA ASN A 158 -0.28 -0.18 -11.51
C ASN A 158 -0.77 1.12 -12.16
N TYR A 159 -0.57 1.27 -13.47
CA TYR A 159 -1.14 2.42 -14.16
C TYR A 159 -2.68 2.37 -14.12
N ALA A 160 -3.26 1.27 -14.60
CA ALA A 160 -4.71 1.08 -14.65
C ALA A 160 -5.09 -0.37 -14.32
N PRO A 161 -6.29 -0.62 -13.81
CA PRO A 161 -6.77 -1.99 -13.59
C PRO A 161 -6.98 -2.71 -14.93
N PRO A 162 -6.86 -4.05 -14.96
CA PRO A 162 -7.04 -4.84 -16.19
C PRO A 162 -8.45 -4.80 -16.76
N THR A 163 -9.43 -4.41 -15.96
CA THR A 163 -10.83 -4.19 -16.34
C THR A 163 -11.32 -2.91 -15.65
N ASN A 164 -12.59 -2.53 -15.81
CA ASN A 164 -13.17 -1.38 -15.09
C ASN A 164 -13.23 -1.57 -13.55
N GLY A 165 -12.30 -2.34 -12.99
CA GLY A 165 -12.15 -2.55 -11.57
C GLY A 165 -11.55 -1.36 -10.84
N GLY A 166 -11.44 -1.49 -9.52
CA GLY A 166 -10.81 -0.53 -8.62
C GLY A 166 -9.56 -1.10 -7.95
N ASP A 167 -9.18 -0.47 -6.87
CA ASP A 167 -8.13 -0.97 -6.01
C ASP A 167 -8.59 -2.24 -5.29
N THR A 168 -7.63 -3.09 -4.92
CA THR A 168 -7.90 -4.33 -4.18
C THR A 168 -7.05 -4.39 -2.91
N PHE A 169 -7.60 -5.06 -1.92
CA PHE A 169 -6.94 -5.34 -0.65
C PHE A 169 -7.12 -6.81 -0.32
N THR A 170 -6.06 -7.46 0.17
CA THR A 170 -6.06 -8.84 0.69
C THR A 170 -5.26 -8.92 1.97
N SER A 171 -5.75 -9.69 2.91
CA SER A 171 -5.14 -10.00 4.20
C SER A 171 -5.11 -11.50 4.44
#